data_8e8af3b16956c3213408d0b2fa82c62b
#
_entry.id   8e8af3b16956c3213408d0b2fa82c62b
#
_cell.length_a   1.000
_cell.length_b   1.000
_cell.length_c   1.000
_cell.angle_alpha   90.00
_cell.angle_beta   90.00
_cell.angle_gamma   90.00
#
_symmetry.space_group_name_H-M   'P 1'
#
loop_
_entity.id
_entity.type
_entity.pdbx_description
1 polymer ?
#
loop_
_entity_poly.entity_id
_entity_poly.type
_entity_poly.pdbx_seq_one_letter_code
_entity_poly.pdbx_strand_id
1 'polypeptide(L)'
;TVRGIIGDALSGEPDIDILPGAADPYEARQLLLEHDPDVICLDIIMPRMDGIAFLKKLFQFKPKPVIVISTVVQEGSALREQAERIGAIDVIDKEELDLYRDPERVRSVLAGKIRAAARVYVKPRSRQELDAI
;
A
#
# COMPACT_ATOMS: atom_id res chain seq x y z
N THR A 1 -5.60 -12.52 9.00
CA THR A 1 -5.63 -11.11 8.56
C THR A 1 -4.94 -10.93 7.22
N VAL A 2 -5.30 -9.89 6.51
CA VAL A 2 -4.65 -9.55 5.23
C VAL A 2 -3.14 -9.33 5.44
N ARG A 3 -2.77 -8.64 6.50
CA ARG A 3 -1.35 -8.41 6.84
C ARG A 3 -0.61 -9.71 7.07
N GLY A 4 -1.21 -10.63 7.79
CA GLY A 4 -0.62 -11.94 8.05
C GLY A 4 -0.46 -12.76 6.77
N ILE A 5 -1.45 -12.76 5.90
CA ILE A 5 -1.40 -13.50 4.63
C ILE A 5 -0.28 -12.96 3.74
N ILE A 6 -0.17 -11.65 3.61
CA ILE A 6 0.87 -11.01 2.80
C ILE A 6 2.26 -11.29 3.40
N GLY A 7 2.41 -11.12 4.70
CA GLY A 7 3.67 -11.39 5.39
C GLY A 7 4.12 -12.84 5.23
N ASP A 8 3.21 -13.79 5.39
CA ASP A 8 3.52 -15.21 5.22
C ASP A 8 3.90 -15.52 3.76
N ALA A 9 3.17 -14.95 2.80
CA ALA A 9 3.45 -15.16 1.39
C ALA A 9 4.84 -14.64 0.99
N LEU A 10 5.28 -13.53 1.56
CA LEU A 10 6.56 -12.89 1.23
C LEU A 10 7.72 -13.36 2.10
N SER A 11 7.47 -14.14 3.13
CA SER A 11 8.51 -14.57 4.09
C SER A 11 9.65 -15.36 3.48
N GLY A 12 9.42 -16.00 2.33
CA GLY A 12 10.45 -16.77 1.63
C GLY A 12 11.33 -15.95 0.67
N GLU A 13 11.05 -14.65 0.52
CA GLU A 13 11.80 -13.79 -0.39
C GLU A 13 13.01 -13.19 0.33
N PRO A 14 14.25 -13.57 -0.06
CA PRO A 14 15.44 -13.18 0.71
C PRO A 14 15.78 -11.69 0.64
N ASP A 15 15.30 -10.99 -0.38
CA ASP A 15 15.56 -9.57 -0.58
C ASP A 15 14.41 -8.67 -0.07
N ILE A 16 13.37 -9.25 0.52
CA ILE A 16 12.23 -8.51 1.08
C ILE A 16 12.19 -8.73 2.58
N ASP A 17 12.36 -7.64 3.32
CA ASP A 17 12.30 -7.64 4.77
C ASP A 17 10.95 -7.05 5.20
N ILE A 18 10.19 -7.83 5.94
CA ILE A 18 8.84 -7.44 6.38
C ILE A 18 8.94 -6.74 7.74
N LEU A 19 8.64 -5.45 7.73
CA LEU A 19 8.54 -4.67 8.96
C LEU A 19 7.21 -4.93 9.67
N PRO A 20 7.11 -4.62 10.96
CA PRO A 20 5.84 -4.78 11.67
C PRO A 20 4.70 -4.05 10.99
N GLY A 21 3.54 -4.67 10.91
CA GLY A 21 2.36 -4.08 10.27
C GLY A 21 1.49 -3.30 11.25
N ALA A 22 0.73 -2.36 10.72
CA ALA A 22 -0.18 -1.53 11.50
C ALA A 22 -1.64 -1.86 11.18
N ALA A 23 -2.48 -1.86 12.21
CA ALA A 23 -3.91 -2.10 12.08
C ALA A 23 -4.72 -0.80 11.93
N ASP A 24 -4.14 0.34 12.28
CA ASP A 24 -4.81 1.64 12.24
C ASP A 24 -3.81 2.77 11.94
N PRO A 25 -4.28 3.99 11.65
CA PRO A 25 -3.39 5.10 11.31
C PRO A 25 -2.43 5.51 12.41
N TYR A 26 -2.79 5.32 13.66
CA TYR A 26 -1.92 5.68 14.80
C TYR A 26 -0.73 4.74 14.89
N GLU A 27 -0.97 3.44 14.78
CA GLU A 27 0.10 2.45 14.73
C GLU A 27 1.00 2.68 13.50
N ALA A 28 0.40 2.96 12.35
CA ALA A 28 1.14 3.23 11.13
C ALA A 28 2.07 4.43 11.28
N ARG A 29 1.56 5.51 11.87
CA ARG A 29 2.37 6.71 12.14
C ARG A 29 3.55 6.38 13.04
N GLN A 30 3.32 5.63 14.11
CA GLN A 30 4.36 5.25 15.05
C GLN A 30 5.44 4.40 14.38
N LEU A 31 5.03 3.43 13.57
CA LEU A 31 5.97 2.59 12.84
C LEU A 31 6.77 3.37 11.80
N LEU A 32 6.18 4.36 11.15
CA LEU A 32 6.89 5.21 10.20
C LEU A 32 7.89 6.14 10.87
N LEU A 33 7.68 6.49 12.15
CA LEU A 33 8.67 7.23 12.93
C LEU A 33 9.85 6.35 13.36
N GLU A 34 9.61 5.07 13.58
CA GLU A 34 10.63 4.12 14.04
C GLU A 34 11.38 3.44 12.89
N HIS A 35 10.74 3.29 11.74
CA HIS A 35 11.27 2.57 10.58
C HIS A 35 11.20 3.45 9.33
N ASP A 36 12.04 3.15 8.37
CA ASP A 36 12.04 3.82 7.08
C ASP A 36 11.81 2.80 5.96
N PRO A 37 10.55 2.43 5.69
CA PRO A 37 10.27 1.41 4.68
C PRO A 37 10.58 1.91 3.27
N ASP A 38 10.98 0.99 2.40
CA ASP A 38 11.18 1.30 0.98
C ASP A 38 9.88 1.29 0.19
N VAL A 39 8.92 0.50 0.65
CA VAL A 39 7.60 0.34 0.03
C VAL A 39 6.54 0.14 1.11
N ILE A 40 5.39 0.76 0.92
CA ILE A 40 4.24 0.59 1.82
C ILE A 40 3.12 -0.11 1.06
N CYS A 41 2.62 -1.21 1.60
CA CYS A 41 1.40 -1.84 1.13
C CYS A 41 0.25 -1.35 2.00
N LEU A 42 -0.76 -0.75 1.39
CA LEU A 42 -1.84 -0.08 2.10
C LEU A 42 -3.21 -0.59 1.66
N ASP A 43 -4.04 -0.98 2.62
CA ASP A 43 -5.46 -1.21 2.39
C ASP A 43 -6.20 0.10 2.68
N ILE A 44 -6.91 0.62 1.68
CA ILE A 44 -7.65 1.88 1.82
C ILE A 44 -9.10 1.69 2.27
N ILE A 45 -9.57 0.44 2.28
CA ILE A 45 -10.91 0.12 2.77
C ILE A 45 -10.78 -0.65 4.08
N MET A 46 -10.85 0.07 5.17
CA MET A 46 -10.77 -0.51 6.50
C MET A 46 -11.82 0.13 7.40
N PRO A 47 -12.42 -0.62 8.33
CA PRO A 47 -13.31 -0.05 9.32
C PRO A 47 -12.59 1.04 10.12
N ARG A 48 -13.27 2.14 10.39
CA ARG A 48 -12.76 3.25 11.23
C ARG A 48 -11.56 4.00 10.65
N MET A 49 -11.25 3.79 9.37
CA MET A 49 -10.12 4.44 8.74
C MET A 49 -10.54 5.01 7.39
N ASP A 50 -10.25 6.28 7.18
CA ASP A 50 -10.31 6.90 5.85
C ASP A 50 -8.96 6.66 5.17
N GLY A 51 -8.89 5.61 4.37
CA GLY A 51 -7.66 5.22 3.69
C GLY A 51 -7.17 6.24 2.68
N ILE A 52 -8.08 6.94 2.03
CA ILE A 52 -7.72 8.00 1.08
C ILE A 52 -7.08 9.18 1.81
N ALA A 53 -7.66 9.60 2.93
CA ALA A 53 -7.09 10.67 3.75
C ALA A 53 -5.70 10.28 4.28
N PHE A 54 -5.54 9.03 4.70
CA PHE A 54 -4.25 8.52 5.15
C PHE A 54 -3.22 8.51 4.01
N LEU A 55 -3.61 8.07 2.83
CA LEU A 55 -2.76 8.07 1.64
C LEU A 55 -2.28 9.49 1.30
N LYS A 56 -3.18 10.47 1.35
CA LYS A 56 -2.81 11.88 1.13
C LYS A 56 -1.77 12.35 2.14
N LYS A 57 -1.94 12.01 3.40
CA LYS A 57 -0.97 12.37 4.45
C LYS A 57 0.40 11.73 4.21
N LEU A 58 0.44 10.49 3.75
CA LEU A 58 1.70 9.83 3.39
C LEU A 58 2.44 10.62 2.32
N PHE A 59 1.77 11.04 1.26
CA PHE A 59 2.40 11.78 0.18
C PHE A 59 2.79 13.20 0.57
N GLN A 60 2.14 13.77 1.56
CA GLN A 60 2.49 15.10 2.07
C GLN A 60 3.68 15.07 3.02
N PHE A 61 3.69 14.14 3.98
CA PHE A 61 4.61 14.17 5.11
C PHE A 61 5.72 13.12 5.06
N LYS A 62 5.45 11.97 4.48
CA LYS A 62 6.43 10.88 4.37
C LYS A 62 6.27 10.15 3.04
N PRO A 63 6.62 10.82 1.92
CA PRO A 63 6.41 10.23 0.60
C PRO A 63 7.26 8.98 0.42
N LYS A 64 6.59 7.87 0.15
CA LYS A 64 7.17 6.56 -0.12
C LYS A 64 6.39 5.90 -1.24
N PRO A 65 6.99 4.96 -1.97
CA PRO A 65 6.23 4.15 -2.91
C PRO A 65 5.12 3.39 -2.18
N VAL A 66 3.88 3.56 -2.64
CA VAL A 66 2.72 2.90 -2.05
C VAL A 66 2.06 2.00 -3.08
N ILE A 67 1.83 0.76 -2.69
CA ILE A 67 1.00 -0.20 -3.41
C ILE A 67 -0.30 -0.34 -2.61
N VAL A 68 -1.41 0.03 -3.23
CA VAL A 68 -2.73 -0.13 -2.61
C VAL A 68 -3.24 -1.53 -2.90
N ILE A 69 -3.66 -2.25 -1.87
CA ILE A 69 -4.24 -3.58 -1.98
C ILE A 69 -5.57 -3.54 -1.26
N SER A 70 -6.67 -3.59 -2.00
CA SER A 70 -7.99 -3.40 -1.40
C SER A 70 -9.07 -4.15 -2.16
N THR A 71 -10.26 -4.24 -1.56
CA THR A 71 -11.46 -4.66 -2.26
C THR A 71 -12.06 -3.45 -2.99
N VAL A 72 -12.94 -3.70 -3.95
CA VAL A 72 -13.68 -2.64 -4.69
C VAL A 72 -12.79 -1.59 -5.34
N VAL A 73 -11.60 -1.99 -5.79
CA VAL A 73 -10.70 -1.11 -6.56
C VAL A 73 -10.58 -1.58 -8.00
N GLN A 74 -11.69 -2.02 -8.55
CA GLN A 74 -11.76 -2.44 -9.95
C GLN A 74 -11.36 -1.32 -10.88
N GLU A 75 -10.84 -1.68 -12.04
CA GLU A 75 -10.48 -0.71 -13.05
C GLU A 75 -11.68 0.20 -13.38
N GLY A 76 -11.43 1.51 -13.44
CA GLY A 76 -12.48 2.51 -13.67
C GLY A 76 -13.27 2.91 -12.44
N SER A 77 -13.04 2.32 -11.26
CA SER A 77 -13.70 2.76 -10.05
C SER A 77 -13.17 4.14 -9.61
N ALA A 78 -14.05 4.93 -9.02
CA ALA A 78 -13.66 6.25 -8.52
C ALA A 78 -12.57 6.16 -7.43
N LEU A 79 -12.63 5.14 -6.61
CA LEU A 79 -11.66 4.94 -5.52
C LEU A 79 -10.28 4.60 -6.08
N ARG A 80 -10.21 3.73 -7.08
CA ARG A 80 -8.96 3.39 -7.74
C ARG A 80 -8.35 4.61 -8.43
N GLU A 81 -9.16 5.33 -9.18
CA GLU A 81 -8.72 6.56 -9.85
C GLU A 81 -8.17 7.58 -8.86
N GLN A 82 -8.86 7.77 -7.74
CA GLN A 82 -8.43 8.70 -6.71
C GLN A 82 -7.10 8.31 -6.11
N ALA A 83 -6.91 7.02 -5.79
CA ALA A 83 -5.65 6.52 -5.25
C ALA A 83 -4.50 6.72 -6.24
N GLU A 84 -4.72 6.44 -7.52
CA GLU A 84 -3.71 6.65 -8.57
C GLU A 84 -3.36 8.13 -8.73
N ARG A 85 -4.33 9.01 -8.68
CA ARG A 85 -4.12 10.47 -8.80
C ARG A 85 -3.36 11.03 -7.61
N ILE A 86 -3.54 10.50 -6.42
CA ILE A 86 -2.74 10.88 -5.24
C ILE A 86 -1.28 10.50 -5.46
N GLY A 87 -1.03 9.35 -6.07
CA GLY A 87 0.32 8.93 -6.39
C GLY A 87 0.63 7.46 -6.11
N ALA A 88 -0.37 6.63 -5.77
CA ALA A 88 -0.13 5.20 -5.59
C ALA A 88 0.51 4.63 -6.86
N ILE A 89 1.58 3.88 -6.68
CA ILE A 89 2.32 3.29 -7.80
C ILE A 89 1.50 2.20 -8.47
N ASP A 90 0.78 1.44 -7.66
CA ASP A 90 -0.07 0.37 -8.15
C ASP A 90 -1.29 0.25 -7.24
N VAL A 91 -2.40 -0.19 -7.82
CA VAL A 91 -3.63 -0.45 -7.09
C VAL A 91 -4.09 -1.85 -7.48
N ILE A 92 -4.15 -2.74 -6.51
CA ILE A 92 -4.41 -4.16 -6.72
C ILE A 92 -5.71 -4.54 -6.02
N ASP A 93 -6.62 -5.18 -6.76
CA ASP A 93 -7.82 -5.75 -6.19
C ASP A 93 -7.43 -7.06 -5.49
N LYS A 94 -7.87 -7.24 -4.23
CA LYS A 94 -7.64 -8.47 -3.47
C LYS A 94 -8.15 -9.71 -4.19
N GLU A 95 -9.23 -9.59 -4.95
CA GLU A 95 -9.78 -10.71 -5.72
C GLU A 95 -8.85 -11.10 -6.88
N GLU A 96 -8.22 -10.13 -7.53
CA GLU A 96 -7.25 -10.40 -8.60
C GLU A 96 -6.04 -11.17 -8.09
N LEU A 97 -5.62 -10.92 -6.85
CA LEU A 97 -4.52 -11.64 -6.21
C LEU A 97 -4.93 -13.05 -5.75
N ASP A 98 -6.22 -13.32 -5.66
CA ASP A 98 -6.73 -14.53 -5.02
C ASP A 98 -6.13 -14.72 -3.62
N LEU A 99 -6.16 -13.63 -2.85
CA LEU A 99 -5.41 -13.44 -1.61
C LEU A 99 -5.59 -14.56 -0.59
N TYR A 100 -6.80 -15.09 -0.48
CA TYR A 100 -7.13 -16.09 0.53
C TYR A 100 -6.93 -17.54 0.06
N ARG A 101 -6.70 -17.78 -1.23
CA ARG A 101 -6.69 -19.12 -1.81
C ARG A 101 -5.36 -19.54 -2.41
N ASP A 102 -4.58 -18.58 -2.91
CA ASP A 102 -3.37 -18.88 -3.68
C ASP A 102 -2.16 -18.07 -3.19
N PRO A 103 -1.48 -18.55 -2.13
CA PRO A 103 -0.30 -17.87 -1.59
C PRO A 103 0.84 -17.70 -2.60
N GLU A 104 1.00 -18.67 -3.51
CA GLU A 104 2.05 -18.58 -4.53
C GLU A 104 1.79 -17.46 -5.53
N ARG A 105 0.53 -17.25 -5.90
CA ARG A 105 0.16 -16.13 -6.75
C ARG A 105 0.39 -14.81 -6.04
N VAL A 106 0.01 -14.71 -4.77
CA VAL A 106 0.27 -13.51 -3.95
C VAL A 106 1.75 -13.22 -3.93
N ARG A 107 2.59 -14.21 -3.64
CA ARG A 107 4.03 -14.05 -3.61
C ARG A 107 4.59 -13.60 -4.96
N SER A 108 4.27 -14.31 -6.03
CA SER A 108 4.85 -14.03 -7.35
C SER A 108 4.45 -12.66 -7.88
N VAL A 109 3.20 -12.28 -7.75
CA VAL A 109 2.70 -10.99 -8.22
C VAL A 109 3.21 -9.86 -7.34
N LEU A 110 3.07 -9.99 -6.04
CA LEU A 110 3.36 -8.91 -5.10
C LEU A 110 4.86 -8.66 -4.95
N ALA A 111 5.67 -9.71 -4.89
CA ALA A 111 7.12 -9.55 -4.79
C ALA A 111 7.69 -8.78 -5.99
N GLY A 112 7.23 -9.09 -7.20
CA GLY A 112 7.64 -8.37 -8.40
C GLY A 112 7.26 -6.88 -8.34
N LYS A 113 6.04 -6.59 -7.92
CA LYS A 113 5.56 -5.21 -7.79
C LYS A 113 6.30 -4.43 -6.71
N ILE A 114 6.61 -5.07 -5.58
CA ILE A 114 7.38 -4.46 -4.50
C ILE A 114 8.80 -4.12 -4.98
N ARG A 115 9.46 -5.03 -5.67
CA ARG A 115 10.81 -4.78 -6.21
C ARG A 115 10.81 -3.63 -7.20
N ALA A 116 9.82 -3.57 -8.08
CA ALA A 116 9.68 -2.47 -9.02
C ALA A 116 9.41 -1.15 -8.30
N ALA A 117 8.51 -1.15 -7.32
CA ALA A 117 8.15 0.03 -6.55
C ALA A 117 9.33 0.59 -5.75
N ALA A 118 10.18 -0.26 -5.20
CA ALA A 118 11.33 0.16 -4.40
C ALA A 118 12.34 0.99 -5.19
N ARG A 119 12.29 0.95 -6.51
CA ARG A 119 13.18 1.70 -7.40
C ARG A 119 12.61 3.05 -7.82
N VAL A 120 11.37 3.35 -7.46
CA VAL A 120 10.70 4.57 -7.87
C VAL A 120 10.97 5.69 -6.87
N TYR A 121 11.39 6.85 -7.37
CA TYR A 121 11.49 8.04 -6.55
C TYR A 121 10.11 8.70 -6.44
N VAL A 122 9.69 8.97 -5.22
CA VAL A 122 8.39 9.59 -4.93
C VAL A 122 8.61 11.00 -4.40
N LYS A 123 8.02 11.98 -5.08
CA LYS A 123 8.08 13.38 -4.67
C LYS A 123 7.03 13.70 -3.62
N PRO A 124 7.35 14.54 -2.63
CA PRO A 124 6.34 15.09 -1.74
C PRO A 124 5.29 15.87 -2.54
N ARG A 125 4.05 15.82 -2.12
CA ARG A 125 2.98 16.59 -2.73
C ARG A 125 2.47 17.63 -1.74
N SER A 126 2.13 18.81 -2.26
CA SER A 126 1.59 19.86 -1.43
C SER A 126 0.15 19.54 -0.99
N ARG A 127 -0.25 20.13 0.12
CA ARG A 127 -1.62 20.03 0.59
C ARG A 127 -2.61 20.52 -0.47
N GLN A 128 -2.26 21.59 -1.18
CA GLN A 128 -3.13 22.13 -2.23
C GLN A 128 -3.34 21.14 -3.38
N GLU A 129 -2.28 20.48 -3.84
CA GLU A 129 -2.39 19.46 -4.86
C GLU A 129 -3.27 18.30 -4.41
N LEU A 130 -3.08 17.84 -3.18
CA LEU A 130 -3.83 16.71 -2.64
C LEU A 130 -5.29 17.05 -2.39
N ASP A 131 -5.59 18.25 -1.92
CA ASP A 131 -6.96 18.69 -1.66
C ASP A 131 -7.78 18.83 -2.95
N ALA A 132 -7.12 18.97 -4.09
CA ALA A 132 -7.76 19.05 -5.41
C ALA A 132 -8.16 17.68 -5.97
N ILE A 133 -7.76 16.59 -5.33
CA ILE A 133 -8.05 15.23 -5.81
C ILE A 133 -9.33 14.65 -5.22
#